data_faed9c018cedafe920c28f6d4fadd43b
#
_entry.id   faed9c018cedafe920c28f6d4fadd43b
#
_cell.length_a   1.000
_cell.length_b   1.000
_cell.length_c   1.000
_cell.angle_alpha   90.00
_cell.angle_beta   90.00
_cell.angle_gamma   90.00
#
_symmetry.space_group_name_H-M   'P 1'
#
loop_
_entity.id
_entity.type
_entity.pdbx_description
1 polymer ?
#
loop_
_entity_poly.entity_id
_entity_poly.type
_entity_poly.pdbx_seq_one_letter_code
_entity_poly.pdbx_strand_id
1 'polypeptide(L)'
;MWKSKTPGIPDEEFERTESVPITKEEIRAIQISKGRLSVGQTVLDIGCGSGSVTVEAAIQVEDSGKVIGVDIDPNAIELTKKNLKKFGISNYTLIEGNAKEKISELPQADTVFIGGTGGDTKDIVELCQDKIKSGGRIVIGVILIETLYAVLKTIEKLDFESIDITQITIGKSRKTKTGTMMLARNPVNVISATKK
;
A
#
# COMPACT_ATOMS: atom_id res chain seq x y z
N MET A 1 -7.03 9.78 19.30
CA MET A 1 -7.00 8.45 18.64
C MET A 1 -8.03 8.46 17.52
N TRP A 2 -7.66 8.07 16.29
CA TRP A 2 -8.56 7.95 15.15
C TRP A 2 -9.66 6.93 15.44
N LYS A 3 -10.92 7.25 15.15
CA LYS A 3 -12.07 6.40 15.53
C LYS A 3 -12.81 5.80 14.32
N SER A 4 -12.60 6.36 13.12
CA SER A 4 -13.26 5.88 11.90
C SER A 4 -12.55 4.64 11.36
N LYS A 5 -13.30 3.64 10.93
CA LYS A 5 -12.77 2.49 10.19
C LYS A 5 -12.83 2.66 8.67
N THR A 6 -13.55 3.67 8.19
CA THR A 6 -13.62 3.95 6.75
C THR A 6 -12.25 4.36 6.23
N PRO A 7 -11.75 3.74 5.16
CA PRO A 7 -10.49 4.12 4.53
C PRO A 7 -10.49 5.57 4.02
N GLY A 8 -9.29 6.16 3.91
CA GLY A 8 -9.11 7.54 3.47
C GLY A 8 -8.87 8.48 4.65
N ILE A 9 -8.01 8.09 5.60
CA ILE A 9 -7.55 8.99 6.66
C ILE A 9 -6.86 10.19 5.99
N PRO A 10 -7.23 11.45 6.35
CA PRO A 10 -6.59 12.63 5.78
C PRO A 10 -5.07 12.61 5.90
N ASP A 11 -4.36 13.03 4.83
CA ASP A 11 -2.89 13.02 4.80
C ASP A 11 -2.26 13.85 5.93
N GLU A 12 -2.94 14.87 6.42
CA GLU A 12 -2.52 15.74 7.54
C GLU A 12 -2.55 15.04 8.90
N GLU A 13 -3.26 13.94 9.04
CA GLU A 13 -3.25 13.13 10.26
C GLU A 13 -1.98 12.29 10.42
N PHE A 14 -1.19 12.12 9.36
CA PHE A 14 0.07 11.38 9.40
C PHE A 14 1.26 12.31 9.68
N GLU A 15 2.23 11.80 10.46
CA GLU A 15 3.58 12.35 10.46
C GLU A 15 4.18 12.19 9.06
N ARG A 16 4.85 13.24 8.57
CA ARG A 16 5.44 13.26 7.21
C ARG A 16 6.82 13.87 7.24
N THR A 17 7.66 13.45 6.32
CA THR A 17 8.94 14.07 5.99
C THR A 17 8.97 14.39 4.50
N GLU A 18 9.89 15.25 4.07
CA GLU A 18 10.04 15.58 2.65
C GLU A 18 10.65 14.41 1.84
N SER A 19 11.47 13.58 2.49
CA SER A 19 12.21 12.50 1.85
C SER A 19 11.39 11.21 1.70
N VAL A 20 10.37 10.99 2.54
CA VAL A 20 9.57 9.76 2.50
C VAL A 20 8.18 10.06 1.92
N PRO A 21 7.83 9.45 0.77
CA PRO A 21 6.55 9.70 0.14
C PRO A 21 5.39 9.10 0.96
N ILE A 22 4.20 9.71 0.81
CA ILE A 22 2.95 9.18 1.34
C ILE A 22 2.00 8.86 0.19
N THR A 23 1.38 7.68 0.23
CA THR A 23 0.25 7.38 -0.64
C THR A 23 -0.92 8.25 -0.25
N LYS A 24 -1.40 9.09 -1.18
CA LYS A 24 -2.43 10.09 -0.91
C LYS A 24 -3.75 9.45 -0.49
N GLU A 25 -4.49 10.16 0.37
CA GLU A 25 -5.70 9.65 1.03
C GLU A 25 -6.69 8.98 0.06
N GLU A 26 -6.94 9.61 -1.10
CA GLU A 26 -7.91 9.11 -2.07
C GLU A 26 -7.41 7.84 -2.78
N ILE A 27 -6.11 7.79 -3.09
CA ILE A 27 -5.47 6.59 -3.68
C ILE A 27 -5.45 5.46 -2.67
N ARG A 28 -5.06 5.76 -1.43
CA ARG A 28 -4.99 4.81 -0.32
C ARG A 28 -6.36 4.21 -0.01
N ALA A 29 -7.42 5.03 0.02
CA ALA A 29 -8.78 4.55 0.21
C ALA A 29 -9.18 3.50 -0.84
N ILE A 30 -8.83 3.76 -2.11
CA ILE A 30 -9.10 2.81 -3.19
C ILE A 30 -8.22 1.56 -3.07
N GLN A 31 -6.94 1.69 -2.73
CA GLN A 31 -6.06 0.53 -2.52
C GLN A 31 -6.60 -0.37 -1.41
N ILE A 32 -6.94 0.19 -0.26
CA ILE A 32 -7.52 -0.57 0.87
C ILE A 32 -8.82 -1.27 0.45
N SER A 33 -9.71 -0.56 -0.26
CA SER A 33 -10.94 -1.15 -0.80
C SER A 33 -10.67 -2.32 -1.76
N LYS A 34 -9.67 -2.19 -2.66
CA LYS A 34 -9.26 -3.28 -3.59
C LYS A 34 -8.60 -4.44 -2.85
N GLY A 35 -8.01 -4.22 -1.69
CA GLY A 35 -7.46 -5.26 -0.81
C GLY A 35 -8.53 -6.18 -0.22
N ARG A 36 -9.78 -5.72 -0.09
CA ARG A 36 -10.92 -6.50 0.47
C ARG A 36 -10.60 -7.10 1.84
N LEU A 37 -10.00 -6.28 2.70
CA LEU A 37 -9.52 -6.71 4.01
C LEU A 37 -10.67 -7.14 4.93
N SER A 38 -10.40 -8.15 5.76
CA SER A 38 -11.30 -8.65 6.79
C SER A 38 -10.57 -8.80 8.13
N VAL A 39 -11.31 -8.76 9.20
CA VAL A 39 -10.79 -8.95 10.57
C VAL A 39 -10.01 -10.26 10.69
N GLY A 40 -8.87 -10.24 11.36
CA GLY A 40 -8.02 -11.40 11.59
C GLY A 40 -7.05 -11.76 10.46
N GLN A 41 -7.08 -11.05 9.34
CA GLN A 41 -6.20 -11.32 8.20
C GLN A 41 -4.75 -10.89 8.43
N THR A 42 -3.85 -11.54 7.70
CA THR A 42 -2.43 -11.15 7.59
C THR A 42 -2.23 -10.34 6.31
N VAL A 43 -1.60 -9.17 6.43
CA VAL A 43 -1.33 -8.25 5.33
C VAL A 43 0.17 -7.98 5.23
N LEU A 44 0.71 -7.99 4.01
CA LEU A 44 2.05 -7.50 3.72
C LEU A 44 1.95 -6.13 3.02
N ASP A 45 2.78 -5.18 3.44
CA ASP A 45 2.92 -3.85 2.83
C ASP A 45 4.38 -3.67 2.39
N ILE A 46 4.64 -3.92 1.11
CA ILE A 46 5.98 -3.92 0.52
C ILE A 46 6.29 -2.53 -0.05
N GLY A 47 7.33 -1.90 0.49
CA GLY A 47 7.63 -0.49 0.27
C GLY A 47 6.69 0.39 1.09
N CYS A 48 6.63 0.16 2.41
CA CYS A 48 5.61 0.78 3.28
C CYS A 48 5.75 2.30 3.41
N GLY A 49 6.93 2.87 3.13
CA GLY A 49 7.17 4.31 3.10
C GLY A 49 6.80 5.01 4.42
N SER A 50 5.83 5.91 4.36
CA SER A 50 5.30 6.60 5.56
C SER A 50 4.42 5.72 6.45
N GLY A 51 4.12 4.49 6.05
CA GLY A 51 3.23 3.57 6.76
C GLY A 51 1.74 3.92 6.64
N SER A 52 1.36 4.78 5.71
CA SER A 52 -0.03 5.19 5.59
C SER A 52 -0.96 4.04 5.16
N VAL A 53 -0.51 3.17 4.25
CA VAL A 53 -1.22 1.94 3.87
C VAL A 53 -1.18 0.95 5.03
N THR A 54 -0.01 0.76 5.66
CA THR A 54 0.18 -0.10 6.84
C THR A 54 -0.82 0.22 7.96
N VAL A 55 -0.98 1.52 8.30
CA VAL A 55 -1.92 1.99 9.34
C VAL A 55 -3.36 1.65 8.97
N GLU A 56 -3.80 2.03 7.77
CA GLU A 56 -5.18 1.76 7.37
C GLU A 56 -5.47 0.26 7.24
N ALA A 57 -4.52 -0.52 6.73
CA ALA A 57 -4.65 -1.98 6.70
C ALA A 57 -4.79 -2.57 8.10
N ALA A 58 -3.96 -2.11 9.07
CA ALA A 58 -4.01 -2.57 10.46
C ALA A 58 -5.37 -2.26 11.13
N ILE A 59 -5.94 -1.09 10.85
CA ILE A 59 -7.28 -0.72 11.34
C ILE A 59 -8.36 -1.69 10.78
N GLN A 60 -8.24 -2.10 9.51
CA GLN A 60 -9.21 -3.00 8.89
C GLN A 60 -9.13 -4.43 9.42
N VAL A 61 -7.91 -4.94 9.64
CA VAL A 61 -7.74 -6.33 10.13
C VAL A 61 -7.88 -6.47 11.64
N GLU A 62 -7.92 -5.36 12.36
CA GLU A 62 -8.07 -5.27 13.82
C GLU A 62 -6.98 -6.01 14.61
N ASP A 63 -7.07 -6.05 15.93
CA ASP A 63 -6.03 -6.63 16.81
C ASP A 63 -5.81 -8.14 16.62
N SER A 64 -6.79 -8.85 16.07
CA SER A 64 -6.67 -10.28 15.75
C SER A 64 -5.95 -10.54 14.43
N GLY A 65 -5.79 -9.53 13.58
CA GLY A 65 -5.00 -9.60 12.36
C GLY A 65 -3.57 -9.12 12.56
N LYS A 66 -2.78 -9.15 11.49
CA LYS A 66 -1.39 -8.71 11.52
C LYS A 66 -1.01 -7.99 10.23
N VAL A 67 -0.27 -6.87 10.36
CA VAL A 67 0.33 -6.19 9.21
C VAL A 67 1.85 -6.22 9.31
N ILE A 68 2.51 -6.57 8.21
CA ILE A 68 3.97 -6.61 8.12
C ILE A 68 4.39 -5.61 7.06
N GLY A 69 5.06 -4.52 7.48
CA GLY A 69 5.63 -3.51 6.61
C GLY A 69 7.09 -3.79 6.33
N VAL A 70 7.49 -3.68 5.07
CA VAL A 70 8.89 -3.85 4.62
C VAL A 70 9.31 -2.59 3.87
N ASP A 71 10.47 -2.03 4.22
CA ASP A 71 11.08 -0.94 3.46
C ASP A 71 12.60 -1.01 3.57
N ILE A 72 13.29 -0.56 2.51
CA ILE A 72 14.76 -0.51 2.48
C ILE A 72 15.30 0.75 3.17
N ASP A 73 14.48 1.83 3.25
CA ASP A 73 14.88 3.09 3.87
C ASP A 73 14.62 3.07 5.38
N PRO A 74 15.67 3.15 6.23
CA PRO A 74 15.50 3.23 7.68
C PRO A 74 14.64 4.44 8.12
N ASN A 75 14.66 5.54 7.37
CA ASN A 75 13.81 6.70 7.68
C ASN A 75 12.33 6.38 7.44
N ALA A 76 12.02 5.60 6.43
CA ALA A 76 10.67 5.11 6.17
C ALA A 76 10.19 4.19 7.31
N ILE A 77 11.02 3.26 7.75
CA ILE A 77 10.72 2.38 8.90
C ILE A 77 10.44 3.18 10.17
N GLU A 78 11.30 4.14 10.50
CA GLU A 78 11.09 4.99 11.69
C GLU A 78 9.83 5.87 11.56
N LEU A 79 9.53 6.40 10.37
CA LEU A 79 8.33 7.19 10.14
C LEU A 79 7.08 6.33 10.25
N THR A 80 7.09 5.12 9.66
CA THR A 80 6.01 4.13 9.78
C THR A 80 5.74 3.79 11.24
N LYS A 81 6.79 3.54 12.04
CA LYS A 81 6.67 3.24 13.47
C LYS A 81 6.05 4.40 14.25
N LYS A 82 6.42 5.65 13.95
CA LYS A 82 5.81 6.85 14.55
C LYS A 82 4.32 6.95 14.23
N ASN A 83 3.95 6.72 12.97
CA ASN A 83 2.55 6.74 12.55
C ASN A 83 1.76 5.62 13.21
N LEU A 84 2.23 4.38 13.21
CA LEU A 84 1.56 3.27 13.90
C LEU A 84 1.31 3.58 15.38
N LYS A 85 2.33 4.11 16.08
CA LYS A 85 2.20 4.54 17.48
C LYS A 85 1.17 5.67 17.64
N LYS A 86 1.18 6.67 16.77
CA LYS A 86 0.22 7.80 16.79
C LYS A 86 -1.22 7.33 16.66
N PHE A 87 -1.46 6.34 15.84
CA PHE A 87 -2.79 5.74 15.65
C PHE A 87 -3.15 4.67 16.69
N GLY A 88 -2.22 4.31 17.59
CA GLY A 88 -2.45 3.31 18.64
C GLY A 88 -2.47 1.88 18.10
N ILE A 89 -1.81 1.62 16.99
CA ILE A 89 -1.72 0.30 16.36
C ILE A 89 -0.63 -0.52 17.09
N SER A 90 -0.91 -1.78 17.38
CA SER A 90 0.01 -2.71 18.03
C SER A 90 0.22 -4.03 17.27
N ASN A 91 -0.67 -4.37 16.35
CA ASN A 91 -0.70 -5.62 15.58
C ASN A 91 0.17 -5.58 14.31
N TYR A 92 1.41 -5.07 14.44
CA TYR A 92 2.33 -4.93 13.29
C TYR A 92 3.71 -5.53 13.54
N THR A 93 4.43 -5.74 12.45
CA THR A 93 5.87 -5.99 12.42
C THR A 93 6.49 -5.11 11.34
N LEU A 94 7.62 -4.47 11.61
CA LEU A 94 8.37 -3.71 10.60
C LEU A 94 9.71 -4.39 10.35
N ILE A 95 10.08 -4.48 9.08
CA ILE A 95 11.32 -5.12 8.61
C ILE A 95 12.05 -4.12 7.73
N GLU A 96 13.23 -3.70 8.18
CA GLU A 96 14.18 -2.93 7.38
C GLU A 96 14.96 -3.87 6.46
N GLY A 97 14.99 -3.56 5.17
CA GLY A 97 15.78 -4.31 4.19
C GLY A 97 15.21 -4.34 2.79
N ASN A 98 16.01 -4.89 1.87
CA ASN A 98 15.60 -5.06 0.49
C ASN A 98 14.46 -6.08 0.39
N ALA A 99 13.34 -5.66 -0.17
CA ALA A 99 12.15 -6.50 -0.32
C ALA A 99 12.44 -7.82 -1.04
N LYS A 100 13.29 -7.82 -2.10
CA LYS A 100 13.63 -9.03 -2.85
C LYS A 100 14.32 -10.09 -1.98
N GLU A 101 15.09 -9.67 -0.99
CA GLU A 101 15.76 -10.56 -0.04
C GLU A 101 14.81 -11.01 1.08
N LYS A 102 13.97 -10.07 1.56
CA LYS A 102 13.11 -10.31 2.73
C LYS A 102 11.85 -11.08 2.43
N ILE A 103 11.28 -10.99 1.23
CA ILE A 103 10.01 -11.65 0.89
C ILE A 103 10.06 -13.16 1.16
N SER A 104 11.19 -13.84 0.91
CA SER A 104 11.31 -15.29 1.15
C SER A 104 11.09 -15.67 2.62
N GLU A 105 11.41 -14.79 3.57
CA GLU A 105 11.30 -14.99 5.02
C GLU A 105 9.89 -14.66 5.56
N LEU A 106 9.04 -13.96 4.75
CA LEU A 106 7.72 -13.53 5.18
C LEU A 106 6.72 -14.70 5.22
N PRO A 107 5.73 -14.65 6.13
CA PRO A 107 4.64 -15.62 6.13
C PRO A 107 3.74 -15.45 4.90
N GLN A 108 2.90 -16.43 4.65
CA GLN A 108 1.78 -16.26 3.71
C GLN A 108 0.78 -15.24 4.25
N ALA A 109 0.21 -14.45 3.35
CA ALA A 109 -0.72 -13.38 3.65
C ALA A 109 -2.03 -13.51 2.86
N ASP A 110 -3.06 -12.90 3.41
CA ASP A 110 -4.37 -12.79 2.75
C ASP A 110 -4.35 -11.66 1.72
N THR A 111 -3.56 -10.60 1.98
CA THR A 111 -3.41 -9.47 1.05
C THR A 111 -1.98 -8.96 1.05
N VAL A 112 -1.49 -8.62 -0.15
CA VAL A 112 -0.20 -7.95 -0.35
C VAL A 112 -0.42 -6.63 -1.06
N PHE A 113 0.01 -5.54 -0.41
CA PHE A 113 0.15 -4.23 -1.03
C PHE A 113 1.58 -4.04 -1.51
N ILE A 114 1.75 -3.44 -2.70
CA ILE A 114 3.07 -3.10 -3.25
C ILE A 114 3.06 -1.62 -3.61
N GLY A 115 3.94 -0.86 -2.95
CA GLY A 115 4.13 0.57 -3.12
C GLY A 115 5.40 0.93 -3.89
N GLY A 116 6.13 1.94 -3.42
CA GLY A 116 7.36 2.44 -4.02
C GLY A 116 8.52 1.44 -3.91
N THR A 117 8.84 0.75 -4.98
CA THR A 117 9.84 -0.34 -5.03
C THR A 117 11.09 0.01 -5.82
N GLY A 118 11.30 1.31 -6.13
CA GLY A 118 12.53 1.79 -6.77
C GLY A 118 12.85 1.21 -8.16
N GLY A 119 11.84 0.67 -8.87
CA GLY A 119 12.02 0.05 -10.19
C GLY A 119 11.94 -1.48 -10.18
N ASP A 120 12.05 -2.12 -9.03
CA ASP A 120 12.02 -3.59 -8.87
C ASP A 120 10.60 -4.19 -8.81
N THR A 121 9.56 -3.40 -9.11
CA THR A 121 8.15 -3.80 -8.93
C THR A 121 7.83 -5.14 -9.59
N LYS A 122 8.33 -5.37 -10.80
CA LYS A 122 8.12 -6.63 -11.53
C LYS A 122 8.62 -7.84 -10.73
N ASP A 123 9.88 -7.80 -10.30
CA ASP A 123 10.53 -8.91 -9.58
C ASP A 123 9.84 -9.16 -8.24
N ILE A 124 9.44 -8.08 -7.56
CA ILE A 124 8.69 -8.15 -6.29
C ILE A 124 7.32 -8.81 -6.49
N VAL A 125 6.61 -8.50 -7.58
CA VAL A 125 5.33 -9.15 -7.91
C VAL A 125 5.52 -10.66 -8.14
N GLU A 126 6.57 -11.06 -8.86
CA GLU A 126 6.92 -12.47 -9.08
C GLU A 126 7.20 -13.20 -7.75
N LEU A 127 7.96 -12.58 -6.84
CA LEU A 127 8.27 -13.16 -5.53
C LEU A 127 7.05 -13.21 -4.59
N CYS A 128 6.17 -12.21 -4.66
CA CYS A 128 5.00 -12.13 -3.79
C CYS A 128 3.92 -13.18 -4.11
N GLN A 129 3.89 -13.75 -5.33
CA GLN A 129 2.84 -14.71 -5.67
C GLN A 129 2.81 -15.91 -4.72
N ASP A 130 3.98 -16.40 -4.27
CA ASP A 130 4.09 -17.55 -3.37
C ASP A 130 3.78 -17.19 -1.90
N LYS A 131 3.68 -15.89 -1.62
CA LYS A 131 3.34 -15.36 -0.31
C LYS A 131 1.86 -15.02 -0.17
N ILE A 132 1.09 -15.14 -1.24
CA ILE A 132 -0.34 -14.89 -1.23
C ILE A 132 -1.06 -16.22 -1.15
N LYS A 133 -1.95 -16.37 -0.16
CA LYS A 133 -2.83 -17.54 -0.01
C LYS A 133 -3.76 -17.67 -1.23
N SER A 134 -4.22 -18.89 -1.55
CA SER A 134 -5.30 -19.06 -2.52
C SER A 134 -6.53 -18.23 -2.12
N GLY A 135 -7.12 -17.51 -3.08
CA GLY A 135 -8.19 -16.53 -2.84
C GLY A 135 -7.71 -15.18 -2.28
N GLY A 136 -6.43 -15.05 -1.93
CA GLY A 136 -5.84 -13.81 -1.42
C GLY A 136 -5.67 -12.76 -2.51
N ARG A 137 -5.34 -11.52 -2.09
CA ARG A 137 -5.31 -10.36 -2.98
C ARG A 137 -3.91 -9.77 -3.13
N ILE A 138 -3.61 -9.29 -4.33
CA ILE A 138 -2.49 -8.38 -4.59
C ILE A 138 -3.04 -7.02 -5.03
N VAL A 139 -2.47 -5.93 -4.51
CA VAL A 139 -2.83 -4.55 -4.87
C VAL A 139 -1.56 -3.74 -5.08
N ILE A 140 -1.41 -3.17 -6.27
CA ILE A 140 -0.17 -2.51 -6.70
C ILE A 140 -0.51 -1.08 -7.15
N GLY A 141 0.15 -0.09 -6.55
CA GLY A 141 0.03 1.32 -6.96
C GLY A 141 1.19 1.72 -7.87
N VAL A 142 0.92 2.18 -9.09
CA VAL A 142 1.94 2.61 -10.05
C VAL A 142 1.60 3.94 -10.72
N ILE A 143 2.63 4.76 -10.97
CA ILE A 143 2.51 6.05 -11.66
C ILE A 143 3.12 5.95 -13.06
N LEU A 144 4.23 5.23 -13.22
CA LEU A 144 4.96 5.12 -14.47
C LEU A 144 4.31 4.11 -15.43
N ILE A 145 4.20 4.49 -16.70
CA ILE A 145 3.61 3.64 -17.75
C ILE A 145 4.44 2.38 -17.96
N GLU A 146 5.76 2.50 -17.91
CA GLU A 146 6.68 1.37 -18.05
C GLU A 146 6.48 0.35 -16.94
N THR A 147 6.32 0.81 -15.71
CA THR A 147 6.04 -0.05 -14.56
C THR A 147 4.67 -0.71 -14.69
N LEU A 148 3.64 0.04 -15.10
CA LEU A 148 2.31 -0.50 -15.37
C LEU A 148 2.37 -1.63 -16.40
N TYR A 149 3.02 -1.40 -17.53
CA TYR A 149 3.17 -2.41 -18.59
C TYR A 149 3.91 -3.66 -18.09
N ALA A 150 5.05 -3.47 -17.39
CA ALA A 150 5.84 -4.58 -16.86
C ALA A 150 5.04 -5.41 -15.86
N VAL A 151 4.33 -4.77 -14.92
CA VAL A 151 3.50 -5.45 -13.92
C VAL A 151 2.36 -6.23 -14.58
N LEU A 152 1.67 -5.64 -15.57
CA LEU A 152 0.59 -6.33 -16.27
C LEU A 152 1.09 -7.57 -17.01
N LYS A 153 2.20 -7.44 -17.75
CA LYS A 153 2.79 -8.57 -18.46
C LYS A 153 3.30 -9.67 -17.53
N THR A 154 3.62 -9.32 -16.30
CA THR A 154 4.03 -10.28 -15.28
C THR A 154 2.81 -10.98 -14.68
N ILE A 155 1.82 -10.21 -14.21
CA ILE A 155 0.67 -10.76 -13.49
C ILE A 155 -0.21 -11.66 -14.40
N GLU A 156 -0.27 -11.36 -15.72
CA GLU A 156 -0.93 -12.20 -16.73
C GLU A 156 -0.30 -13.59 -16.88
N LYS A 157 0.98 -13.74 -16.54
CA LYS A 157 1.71 -15.02 -16.63
C LYS A 157 1.72 -15.81 -15.32
N LEU A 158 1.37 -15.16 -14.23
CA LEU A 158 1.34 -15.72 -12.89
C LEU A 158 -0.06 -16.30 -12.62
N ASP A 159 -0.17 -17.03 -11.53
CA ASP A 159 -1.40 -17.72 -11.13
C ASP A 159 -2.41 -16.78 -10.45
N PHE A 160 -2.82 -15.73 -11.19
CA PHE A 160 -3.81 -14.75 -10.77
C PHE A 160 -5.02 -14.74 -11.70
N GLU A 161 -6.16 -14.35 -11.13
CA GLU A 161 -7.43 -14.13 -11.84
C GLU A 161 -8.05 -12.80 -11.43
N SER A 162 -9.17 -12.42 -12.07
CA SER A 162 -9.90 -11.18 -11.77
C SER A 162 -8.98 -9.95 -11.74
N ILE A 163 -8.06 -9.88 -12.72
CA ILE A 163 -7.14 -8.75 -12.86
C ILE A 163 -7.95 -7.50 -13.20
N ASP A 164 -7.82 -6.47 -12.39
CA ASP A 164 -8.50 -5.19 -12.56
C ASP A 164 -7.48 -4.05 -12.52
N ILE A 165 -7.67 -3.06 -13.41
CA ILE A 165 -6.85 -1.85 -13.47
C ILE A 165 -7.79 -0.66 -13.32
N THR A 166 -7.58 0.11 -12.28
CA THR A 166 -8.31 1.35 -12.04
C THR A 166 -7.36 2.53 -12.13
N GLN A 167 -7.55 3.42 -13.11
CA GLN A 167 -6.85 4.70 -13.16
C GLN A 167 -7.62 5.75 -12.36
N ILE A 168 -6.90 6.46 -11.50
CA ILE A 168 -7.46 7.46 -10.61
C ILE A 168 -6.82 8.81 -10.90
N THR A 169 -7.65 9.79 -11.29
CA THR A 169 -7.24 11.18 -11.49
C THR A 169 -7.93 12.06 -10.44
N ILE A 170 -7.15 12.83 -9.69
CA ILE A 170 -7.66 13.63 -8.57
C ILE A 170 -7.41 15.11 -8.82
N GLY A 171 -8.47 15.90 -8.65
CA GLY A 171 -8.38 17.33 -8.48
C GLY A 171 -8.70 17.70 -7.03
N LYS A 172 -7.77 18.37 -6.33
CA LYS A 172 -8.00 18.82 -4.96
C LYS A 172 -8.06 20.34 -4.87
N SER A 173 -9.02 20.86 -4.12
CA SER A 173 -9.17 22.29 -3.98
C SER A 173 -8.04 22.91 -3.16
N ARG A 174 -7.61 24.12 -3.54
CA ARG A 174 -6.66 24.92 -2.79
C ARG A 174 -7.16 26.36 -2.69
N LYS A 175 -7.25 26.90 -1.48
CA LYS A 175 -7.53 28.31 -1.23
C LYS A 175 -6.39 29.19 -1.70
N THR A 176 -6.72 30.28 -2.37
CA THR A 176 -5.81 31.35 -2.77
C THR A 176 -6.32 32.68 -2.21
N LYS A 177 -5.59 33.76 -2.41
CA LYS A 177 -6.02 35.12 -1.98
C LYS A 177 -7.29 35.61 -2.69
N THR A 178 -7.53 35.13 -3.92
CA THR A 178 -8.61 35.62 -4.80
C THR A 178 -9.75 34.62 -4.96
N GLY A 179 -9.62 33.38 -4.42
CA GLY A 179 -10.67 32.38 -4.56
C GLY A 179 -10.20 30.96 -4.23
N THR A 180 -10.88 29.97 -4.78
CA THR A 180 -10.52 28.56 -4.63
C THR A 180 -10.20 27.99 -6.00
N MET A 181 -9.04 27.40 -6.17
CA MET A 181 -8.63 26.73 -7.41
C MET A 181 -8.59 25.21 -7.22
N MET A 182 -8.71 24.47 -8.31
CA MET A 182 -8.49 23.01 -8.34
C MET A 182 -7.07 22.73 -8.81
N LEU A 183 -6.35 21.90 -8.07
CA LEU A 183 -5.03 21.39 -8.44
C LEU A 183 -5.14 19.95 -8.86
N ALA A 184 -4.75 19.63 -10.09
CA ALA A 184 -4.63 18.27 -10.56
C ALA A 184 -3.41 17.58 -9.93
N ARG A 185 -3.56 16.30 -9.62
CA ARG A 185 -2.46 15.42 -9.22
C ARG A 185 -2.13 14.45 -10.35
N ASN A 186 -0.93 13.88 -10.33
CA ASN A 186 -0.57 12.83 -11.29
C ASN A 186 -1.57 11.68 -11.18
N PRO A 187 -2.04 11.16 -12.33
CA PRO A 187 -2.84 9.93 -12.34
C PRO A 187 -2.06 8.78 -11.70
N VAL A 188 -2.76 7.95 -10.93
CA VAL A 188 -2.22 6.72 -10.35
C VAL A 188 -3.01 5.54 -10.89
N ASN A 189 -2.34 4.49 -11.33
CA ASN A 189 -2.97 3.24 -11.70
C ASN A 189 -2.89 2.28 -10.52
N VAL A 190 -4.02 1.76 -10.10
CA VAL A 190 -4.12 0.70 -9.10
C VAL A 190 -4.47 -0.59 -9.82
N ILE A 191 -3.56 -1.55 -9.77
CA ILE A 191 -3.74 -2.90 -10.28
C ILE A 191 -4.14 -3.79 -9.11
N SER A 192 -5.16 -4.60 -9.26
CA SER A 192 -5.51 -5.60 -8.27
C SER A 192 -5.87 -6.93 -8.91
N ALA A 193 -5.55 -8.04 -8.24
CA ALA A 193 -5.88 -9.37 -8.71
C ALA A 193 -6.11 -10.34 -7.54
N THR A 194 -6.70 -11.49 -7.81
CA THR A 194 -6.92 -12.57 -6.85
C THR A 194 -5.99 -13.73 -7.19
N LYS A 195 -5.32 -14.30 -6.19
CA LYS A 195 -4.54 -15.54 -6.33
C LYS A 195 -5.51 -16.71 -6.52
N LYS A 196 -5.29 -17.56 -7.54
CA LYS A 196 -6.09 -18.78 -7.75
C LYS A 196 -5.84 -19.83 -6.68
#